data_b876485dfb4b97af92c964986ce53110
#
_entry.id   b876485dfb4b97af92c964986ce53110
#
_cell.length_a   1.000
_cell.length_b   1.000
_cell.length_c   1.000
_cell.angle_alpha   90.00
_cell.angle_beta   90.00
_cell.angle_gamma   90.00
#
_symmetry.space_group_name_H-M   'P 1'
#
loop_
_entity.id
_entity.type
_entity.pdbx_description
1 polymer ?
#
loop_
_entity_poly.entity_id
_entity_poly.type
_entity_poly.pdbx_seq_one_letter_code
_entity_poly.pdbx_strand_id
1 'polypeptide(L)'
;MSGLLFLTADDFSVIKNDDPNKNDIMINNIDNFSLILFYSTHCQHCQNIIPIMKQLPGTVTGCQFGMINVSKNKKTIRMSKNTITPLTYVPYIILYY
;
A
#
# COMPACT_ATOMS: atom_id res chain seq x y z
N MET A 1 3.87 -4.82 -20.10
CA MET A 1 4.95 -5.11 -19.16
C MET A 1 4.60 -4.51 -17.80
N SER A 2 4.65 -5.34 -16.80
CA SER A 2 4.38 -4.87 -15.46
C SER A 2 5.69 -4.34 -14.85
N GLY A 3 5.71 -3.09 -14.50
CA GLY A 3 6.78 -2.50 -13.72
C GLY A 3 6.31 -2.21 -12.31
N LEU A 4 7.17 -1.58 -11.54
CA LEU A 4 6.80 -1.09 -10.23
C LEU A 4 5.98 0.18 -10.38
N LEU A 5 4.82 0.22 -9.75
CA LEU A 5 3.92 1.37 -9.79
C LEU A 5 4.23 2.32 -8.64
N PHE A 6 4.20 3.61 -8.91
CA PHE A 6 4.38 4.65 -7.89
C PHE A 6 3.03 5.30 -7.63
N LEU A 7 2.48 5.05 -6.45
CA LEU A 7 1.09 5.39 -6.13
C LEU A 7 1.00 6.67 -5.32
N THR A 8 -0.18 7.28 -5.33
CA THR A 8 -0.54 8.42 -4.48
C THR A 8 -1.79 8.08 -3.69
N ALA A 9 -2.18 8.98 -2.78
CA ALA A 9 -3.40 8.79 -2.00
C ALA A 9 -4.64 8.68 -2.88
N ASP A 10 -4.61 9.25 -4.09
CA ASP A 10 -5.74 9.19 -5.02
C ASP A 10 -5.95 7.79 -5.60
N ASP A 11 -4.98 6.90 -5.46
CA ASP A 11 -5.10 5.52 -5.89
C ASP A 11 -5.81 4.63 -4.86
N PHE A 12 -6.18 5.19 -3.72
CA PHE A 12 -6.81 4.45 -2.63
C PHE A 12 -8.17 5.01 -2.30
N SER A 13 -9.04 4.16 -1.78
CA SER A 13 -10.35 4.55 -1.28
C SER A 13 -10.73 3.68 -0.09
N VAL A 14 -11.70 4.15 0.69
CA VAL A 14 -12.19 3.43 1.85
C VAL A 14 -13.60 2.94 1.56
N ILE A 15 -13.84 1.65 1.73
CA ILE A 15 -15.15 1.05 1.65
C ILE A 15 -15.67 0.89 3.07
N LYS A 16 -16.79 1.53 3.35
CA LYS A 16 -17.42 1.44 4.68
C LYS A 16 -18.11 0.12 4.84
N ASN A 17 -17.96 -0.48 6.02
CA ASN A 17 -18.64 -1.71 6.36
C ASN A 17 -20.06 -1.38 6.81
N ASP A 18 -21.05 -2.14 6.34
CA ASP A 18 -22.45 -1.98 6.73
C ASP A 18 -22.69 -2.34 8.20
N ASP A 19 -21.87 -3.23 8.74
CA ASP A 19 -21.95 -3.63 10.14
C ASP A 19 -21.14 -2.63 10.99
N PRO A 20 -21.78 -1.87 11.91
CA PRO A 20 -21.07 -0.88 12.72
C PRO A 20 -20.06 -1.51 13.69
N ASN A 21 -20.12 -2.82 13.90
CA ASN A 21 -19.17 -3.52 14.76
C ASN A 21 -17.91 -3.98 14.01
N LYS A 22 -17.84 -3.74 12.69
CA LYS A 22 -16.71 -4.14 11.88
C LYS A 22 -16.01 -2.89 11.31
N ASN A 23 -14.70 -3.01 11.16
CA ASN A 23 -13.91 -1.91 10.60
C ASN A 23 -14.12 -1.79 9.10
N ASP A 24 -13.89 -0.59 8.57
CA ASP A 24 -13.91 -0.31 7.15
C ASP A 24 -12.70 -0.97 6.46
N ILE A 25 -12.69 -0.97 5.15
CA ILE A 25 -11.62 -1.55 4.35
C ILE A 25 -11.04 -0.47 3.43
N MET A 26 -9.72 -0.32 3.45
CA MET A 26 -9.03 0.54 2.47
C MET A 26 -8.58 -0.34 1.30
N ILE A 27 -8.92 0.07 0.10
CA ILE A 27 -8.54 -0.63 -1.13
C ILE A 27 -7.76 0.29 -2.05
N ASN A 28 -7.03 -0.31 -3.00
CA ASN A 28 -6.43 0.45 -4.08
C ASN A 28 -7.22 0.21 -5.38
N ASN A 29 -6.90 1.00 -6.40
CA ASN A 29 -7.59 0.92 -7.70
C ASN A 29 -6.86 0.04 -8.72
N ILE A 30 -5.88 -0.74 -8.28
CA ILE A 30 -5.14 -1.65 -9.14
C ILE A 30 -5.96 -2.92 -9.36
N ASP A 31 -6.08 -3.34 -10.60
CA ASP A 31 -6.76 -4.59 -10.94
C ASP A 31 -5.89 -5.79 -10.54
N ASN A 32 -6.56 -6.91 -10.22
CA ASN A 32 -5.91 -8.17 -9.86
C ASN A 32 -5.13 -8.07 -8.54
N PHE A 33 -4.29 -9.05 -8.29
CA PHE A 33 -3.45 -9.07 -7.09
C PHE A 33 -2.43 -7.95 -7.13
N SER A 34 -2.25 -7.29 -6.00
CA SER A 34 -1.23 -6.25 -5.88
C SER A 34 -0.56 -6.31 -4.52
N LEU A 35 0.77 -6.17 -4.52
CA LEU A 35 1.57 -6.09 -3.32
C LEU A 35 2.08 -4.66 -3.21
N ILE A 36 1.70 -3.97 -2.13
CA ILE A 36 1.97 -2.55 -1.98
C ILE A 36 2.85 -2.31 -0.77
N LEU A 37 3.95 -1.59 -0.97
CA LEU A 37 4.83 -1.12 0.10
C LEU A 37 4.46 0.31 0.47
N PHE A 38 4.16 0.51 1.75
CA PHE A 38 3.96 1.84 2.33
C PHE A 38 5.26 2.23 3.04
N TYR A 39 5.87 3.35 2.63
CA TYR A 39 7.16 3.77 3.15
C TYR A 39 7.18 5.28 3.40
N SER A 40 8.22 5.76 4.07
CA SER A 40 8.42 7.19 4.25
C SER A 40 9.86 7.58 3.88
N THR A 41 10.05 8.89 3.66
CA THR A 41 11.34 9.43 3.19
C THR A 41 12.49 9.20 4.18
N HIS A 42 12.21 9.31 5.47
CA HIS A 42 13.25 9.23 6.51
C HIS A 42 13.21 7.91 7.30
N CYS A 43 12.76 6.85 6.67
CA CYS A 43 12.63 5.54 7.31
C CYS A 43 13.84 4.68 6.92
N GLN A 44 14.69 4.35 7.89
CA GLN A 44 15.88 3.55 7.63
C GLN A 44 15.53 2.13 7.17
N HIS A 45 14.56 1.51 7.81
CA HIS A 45 14.12 0.17 7.43
C HIS A 45 13.48 0.16 6.05
N CYS A 46 12.81 1.24 5.68
CA CYS A 46 12.26 1.38 4.34
C CYS A 46 13.37 1.38 3.28
N GLN A 47 14.48 2.04 3.55
CA GLN A 47 15.61 2.09 2.61
C GLN A 47 16.18 0.69 2.36
N ASN A 48 16.08 -0.21 3.32
CA ASN A 48 16.57 -1.58 3.16
C ASN A 48 15.64 -2.44 2.31
N ILE A 49 14.33 -2.18 2.34
CA ILE A 49 13.35 -3.02 1.64
C ILE A 49 13.00 -2.50 0.25
N ILE A 50 13.19 -1.20 -0.01
CA ILE A 50 12.87 -0.61 -1.32
C ILE A 50 13.61 -1.31 -2.47
N PRO A 51 14.92 -1.59 -2.38
CA PRO A 51 15.61 -2.28 -3.46
C PRO A 51 15.03 -3.67 -3.74
N ILE A 52 14.56 -4.36 -2.72
CA ILE A 52 13.93 -5.68 -2.87
C ILE A 52 12.61 -5.54 -3.62
N MET A 53 11.79 -4.56 -3.26
CA MET A 53 10.53 -4.30 -3.96
C MET A 53 10.75 -4.01 -5.44
N LYS A 54 11.81 -3.28 -5.77
CA LYS A 54 12.12 -2.92 -7.16
C LYS A 54 12.49 -4.13 -8.01
N GLN A 55 12.94 -5.21 -7.40
CA GLN A 55 13.32 -6.44 -8.10
C GLN A 55 12.15 -7.40 -8.33
N LEU A 56 11.09 -7.29 -7.53
CA LEU A 56 9.98 -8.24 -7.57
C LEU A 56 9.26 -8.29 -8.91
N PRO A 57 8.99 -7.17 -9.61
CA PRO A 57 8.30 -7.25 -10.90
C PRO A 57 9.05 -8.09 -11.95
N GLY A 58 10.37 -8.20 -11.83
CA GLY A 58 11.20 -9.00 -12.74
C GLY A 58 11.29 -10.47 -12.39
N THR A 59 10.86 -10.86 -11.18
CA THR A 59 11.02 -12.24 -10.69
C THR A 59 9.71 -12.94 -10.40
N VAL A 60 8.65 -12.18 -10.07
CA VAL A 60 7.35 -12.75 -9.71
C VAL A 60 6.30 -12.29 -10.73
N THR A 61 5.54 -13.25 -11.27
CA THR A 61 4.47 -12.96 -12.22
C THR A 61 3.11 -13.17 -11.55
N GLY A 62 2.05 -12.61 -12.17
CA GLY A 62 0.69 -12.78 -11.68
C GLY A 62 0.30 -11.80 -10.58
N CYS A 63 1.16 -10.83 -10.27
CA CYS A 63 0.90 -9.83 -9.24
C CYS A 63 1.45 -8.49 -9.68
N GLN A 64 0.72 -7.42 -9.40
CA GLN A 64 1.21 -6.06 -9.58
C GLN A 64 1.97 -5.62 -8.34
N PHE A 65 2.96 -4.76 -8.52
CA PHE A 65 3.78 -4.27 -7.41
C PHE A 65 3.76 -2.75 -7.39
N GLY A 66 3.56 -2.18 -6.21
CA GLY A 66 3.49 -0.75 -6.07
C GLY A 66 4.11 -0.24 -4.78
N MET A 67 4.44 1.03 -4.77
CA MET A 67 4.98 1.74 -3.60
C MET A 67 4.26 3.06 -3.44
N ILE A 68 4.05 3.47 -2.20
CA ILE A 68 3.53 4.80 -1.88
C ILE A 68 4.33 5.41 -0.74
N ASN A 69 4.75 6.66 -0.94
CA ASN A 69 5.45 7.42 0.08
C ASN A 69 4.42 8.12 0.96
N VAL A 70 4.21 7.60 2.17
CA VAL A 70 3.18 8.12 3.07
C VAL A 70 3.56 9.46 3.69
N SER A 71 4.85 9.84 3.69
CA SER A 71 5.25 11.16 4.16
C SER A 71 4.82 12.27 3.18
N LYS A 72 4.67 11.93 1.91
CA LYS A 72 4.15 12.83 0.87
C LYS A 72 2.66 12.62 0.61
N ASN A 73 2.08 11.55 1.14
CA ASN A 73 0.68 11.18 0.94
C ASN A 73 0.03 10.88 2.30
N LYS A 74 0.08 11.85 3.19
CA LYS A 74 -0.41 11.70 4.58
C LYS A 74 -1.89 11.38 4.65
N LYS A 75 -2.67 11.76 3.63
CA LYS A 75 -4.07 11.41 3.54
C LYS A 75 -4.28 9.89 3.60
N THR A 76 -3.35 9.11 3.04
CA THR A 76 -3.42 7.65 3.07
C THR A 76 -3.41 7.12 4.51
N ILE A 77 -2.58 7.71 5.36
CA ILE A 77 -2.53 7.33 6.78
C ILE A 77 -3.87 7.60 7.45
N ARG A 78 -4.45 8.78 7.20
CA ARG A 78 -5.76 9.14 7.78
C ARG A 78 -6.86 8.21 7.28
N MET A 79 -6.85 7.86 5.98
CA MET A 79 -7.84 6.96 5.40
C MET A 79 -7.79 5.57 6.04
N SER A 80 -6.61 5.12 6.45
CA SER A 80 -6.42 3.77 6.98
C SER A 80 -6.83 3.62 8.44
N LYS A 81 -7.05 4.71 9.17
CA LYS A 81 -7.17 4.69 10.64
C LYS A 81 -8.27 3.77 11.16
N ASN A 82 -9.43 3.78 10.52
CA ASN A 82 -10.59 3.00 10.97
C ASN A 82 -10.82 1.76 10.12
N THR A 83 -9.79 1.32 9.42
CA THR A 83 -9.86 0.14 8.56
C THR A 83 -9.18 -1.06 9.23
N ILE A 84 -9.30 -2.21 8.58
CA ILE A 84 -8.63 -3.44 9.05
C ILE A 84 -7.11 -3.38 8.87
N THR A 85 -6.60 -2.38 8.13
CA THR A 85 -5.16 -2.23 7.87
C THR A 85 -4.69 -0.82 8.22
N PRO A 86 -4.77 -0.42 9.50
CA PRO A 86 -4.31 0.93 9.88
C PRO A 86 -2.79 1.04 9.73
N LEU A 87 -2.35 2.12 9.08
CA LEU A 87 -0.93 2.38 8.85
C LEU A 87 -0.35 3.06 10.08
N THR A 88 0.09 2.26 11.05
CA THR A 88 0.61 2.75 12.33
C THR A 88 2.13 2.85 12.33
N TYR A 89 2.80 2.23 11.38
CA TYR A 89 4.26 2.26 11.25
C TYR A 89 4.65 1.96 9.80
N VAL A 90 5.89 2.27 9.45
CA VAL A 90 6.48 1.92 8.15
C VAL A 90 7.83 1.25 8.39
N PRO A 91 8.32 0.39 7.48
CA PRO A 91 7.64 -0.07 6.26
C PRO A 91 6.46 -0.98 6.56
N TYR A 92 5.43 -0.92 5.72
CA TYR A 92 4.24 -1.74 5.87
C TYR A 92 3.91 -2.31 4.48
N ILE A 93 3.71 -3.61 4.39
CA ILE A 93 3.42 -4.28 3.12
C ILE A 93 2.05 -4.94 3.22
N ILE A 94 1.19 -4.66 2.22
CA ILE A 94 -0.15 -5.24 2.16
C ILE A 94 -0.31 -5.91 0.80
N LEU A 95 -0.80 -7.15 0.83
CA LEU A 95 -1.22 -7.87 -0.37
C LEU A 95 -2.73 -7.69 -0.54
N TYR A 96 -3.12 -7.11 -1.67
CA TYR A 96 -4.52 -6.92 -2.04
C TYR A 96 -4.93 -7.99 -3.04
N TYR A 97 -6.12 -8.56 -2.87
CA TYR A 97 -6.65 -9.56 -3.80
C TYR A 97 -8.18 -9.58 -3.81
#